data_57cc57d306b5332e467b2a8ff79da41e
#
_entry.id   57cc57d306b5332e467b2a8ff79da41e
#
_cell.length_a   1.000
_cell.length_b   1.000
_cell.length_c   1.000
_cell.angle_alpha   90.00
_cell.angle_beta   90.00
_cell.angle_gamma   90.00
#
_symmetry.space_group_name_H-M   'P 1'
#
loop_
_entity.id
_entity.type
_entity.pdbx_description
1 polymer ?
#
loop_
_entity_poly.entity_id
_entity_poly.type
_entity_poly.pdbx_seq_one_letter_code
_entity_poly.pdbx_strand_id
1 'polypeptide(L)'
;MNLEEICNTRYSKTKYAYGKAPNEFFAIELEKLVPASILLPAEGEGRNAVHALSKGWKVIAFDLSTQGREKAVALAQEQGYILDYRVADAESFECPIEVEVIVYCYFHVAKSMKRHLYKRLNSFLSENGVLIFEGFSYKNVGMGSGGPQNKDMCFSTQEVQGLFSDFKAVKVWEEKIKLQEGEYHNGEAWVIRAIGTK
;
A
#
# COMPACT_ATOMS: atom_id res chain seq x y z
N MET A 1 -6.33 -7.00 -20.87
CA MET A 1 -6.27 -5.75 -20.09
C MET A 1 -5.07 -5.87 -19.17
N ASN A 2 -4.12 -4.97 -19.26
CA ASN A 2 -2.96 -4.93 -18.37
C ASN A 2 -3.34 -4.30 -17.02
N LEU A 3 -2.42 -4.32 -16.03
CA LEU A 3 -2.70 -3.83 -14.68
C LEU A 3 -3.04 -2.33 -14.65
N GLU A 4 -2.33 -1.53 -15.44
CA GLU A 4 -2.58 -0.09 -15.58
C GLU A 4 -3.99 0.19 -16.10
N GLU A 5 -4.43 -0.49 -17.15
CA GLU A 5 -5.78 -0.35 -17.70
C GLU A 5 -6.87 -0.73 -16.71
N ILE A 6 -6.64 -1.79 -15.92
CA ILE A 6 -7.56 -2.21 -14.85
C ILE A 6 -7.67 -1.12 -13.78
N CYS A 7 -6.55 -0.57 -13.33
CA CYS A 7 -6.51 0.49 -12.33
C CYS A 7 -7.15 1.77 -12.87
N ASN A 8 -6.80 2.21 -14.08
CA ASN A 8 -7.39 3.40 -14.69
C ASN A 8 -8.91 3.26 -14.87
N THR A 9 -9.40 2.10 -15.33
CA THR A 9 -10.85 1.84 -15.46
C THR A 9 -11.55 1.87 -14.10
N ARG A 10 -10.93 1.33 -13.05
CA ARG A 10 -11.49 1.35 -11.69
C ARG A 10 -11.56 2.76 -11.13
N TYR A 11 -10.49 3.54 -11.30
CA TYR A 11 -10.38 4.88 -10.72
C TYR A 11 -11.03 5.98 -11.56
N SER A 12 -11.42 5.72 -12.82
CA SER A 12 -12.18 6.67 -13.65
C SER A 12 -13.61 6.92 -13.15
N LYS A 13 -14.15 6.05 -12.26
CA LYS A 13 -15.47 6.24 -11.66
C LYS A 13 -15.48 7.46 -10.73
N THR A 14 -16.62 8.16 -10.64
CA THR A 14 -16.79 9.33 -9.75
C THR A 14 -16.54 8.99 -8.28
N LYS A 15 -17.02 7.83 -7.82
CA LYS A 15 -16.79 7.36 -6.45
C LYS A 15 -15.36 6.87 -6.26
N TYR A 16 -14.80 7.06 -5.07
CA TYR A 16 -13.53 6.46 -4.67
C TYR A 16 -13.72 4.95 -4.47
N ALA A 17 -12.91 4.16 -5.16
CA ALA A 17 -13.03 2.69 -5.18
C ALA A 17 -12.92 2.09 -3.78
N TYR A 18 -12.02 2.63 -2.99
CA TYR A 18 -11.73 2.18 -1.61
C TYR A 18 -12.12 3.20 -0.53
N GLY A 19 -12.97 4.18 -0.87
CA GLY A 19 -13.33 5.28 0.02
C GLY A 19 -12.22 6.31 0.22
N LYS A 20 -12.50 7.32 1.06
CA LYS A 20 -11.55 8.40 1.39
C LYS A 20 -10.89 8.21 2.76
N ALA A 21 -11.41 7.33 3.62
CA ALA A 21 -10.80 7.00 4.90
C ALA A 21 -9.53 6.15 4.71
N PRO A 22 -8.48 6.35 5.50
CA PRO A 22 -7.27 5.54 5.42
C PRO A 22 -7.56 4.07 5.75
N ASN A 23 -6.67 3.18 5.33
CA ASN A 23 -6.66 1.83 5.84
C ASN A 23 -6.48 1.86 7.37
N GLU A 24 -7.30 1.13 8.09
CA GLU A 24 -7.36 1.18 9.56
C GLU A 24 -6.04 0.73 10.20
N PHE A 25 -5.46 -0.37 9.73
CA PHE A 25 -4.19 -0.88 10.25
C PHE A 25 -3.04 0.11 10.01
N PHE A 26 -2.96 0.65 8.80
CA PHE A 26 -1.99 1.70 8.48
C PHE A 26 -2.12 2.90 9.42
N ALA A 27 -3.33 3.41 9.63
CA ALA A 27 -3.56 4.57 10.49
C ALA A 27 -3.13 4.31 11.94
N ILE A 28 -3.49 3.14 12.50
CA ILE A 28 -3.12 2.73 13.86
C ILE A 28 -1.58 2.61 14.02
N GLU A 29 -0.90 2.00 13.05
CA GLU A 29 0.56 1.84 13.13
C GLU A 29 1.29 3.16 12.91
N LEU A 30 0.79 4.01 12.02
CA LEU A 30 1.38 5.33 11.76
C LEU A 30 1.32 6.25 12.99
N GLU A 31 0.25 6.19 13.78
CA GLU A 31 0.09 6.98 15.02
C GLU A 31 1.10 6.65 16.11
N LYS A 32 1.76 5.50 16.04
CA LYS A 32 2.82 5.09 16.98
C LYS A 32 4.19 5.69 16.64
N LEU A 33 4.32 6.29 15.46
CA LEU A 33 5.58 6.79 14.92
C LEU A 33 5.63 8.32 14.97
N VAL A 34 6.86 8.83 15.06
CA VAL A 34 7.10 10.27 14.93
C VAL A 34 7.07 10.64 13.43
N PRO A 35 6.32 11.67 13.02
CA PRO A 35 6.28 12.10 11.62
C PRO A 35 7.66 12.40 11.03
N ALA A 36 7.94 11.79 9.88
CA ALA A 36 9.19 11.90 9.13
C ALA A 36 8.90 11.76 7.62
N SER A 37 9.70 11.04 6.84
CA SER A 37 9.39 10.74 5.44
C SER A 37 8.82 9.34 5.26
N ILE A 38 7.85 9.20 4.35
CA ILE A 38 7.11 7.97 4.09
C ILE A 38 6.94 7.72 2.59
N LEU A 39 7.19 6.48 2.16
CA LEU A 39 6.93 6.01 0.81
C LEU A 39 5.69 5.12 0.77
N LEU A 40 4.77 5.43 -0.15
CA LEU A 40 3.50 4.72 -0.37
C LEU A 40 3.46 4.18 -1.81
N PRO A 41 3.94 2.95 -2.08
CA PRO A 41 3.82 2.28 -3.36
C PRO A 41 2.37 1.84 -3.65
N ALA A 42 1.94 1.97 -4.91
CA ALA A 42 0.61 1.58 -5.39
C ALA A 42 -0.53 2.22 -4.56
N GLU A 43 -0.40 3.53 -4.31
CA GLU A 43 -1.27 4.28 -3.39
C GLU A 43 -2.68 4.52 -3.96
N GLY A 44 -2.89 4.31 -5.26
CA GLY A 44 -4.18 4.44 -5.91
C GLY A 44 -4.76 5.85 -5.81
N GLU A 45 -5.92 6.01 -5.16
CA GLU A 45 -6.66 7.27 -5.06
C GLU A 45 -6.24 8.16 -3.86
N GLY A 46 -5.14 7.81 -3.16
CA GLY A 46 -4.48 8.71 -2.21
C GLY A 46 -5.01 8.74 -0.78
N ARG A 47 -5.87 7.83 -0.38
CA ARG A 47 -6.50 7.83 0.95
C ARG A 47 -5.49 7.77 2.10
N ASN A 48 -4.46 6.91 1.98
CA ASN A 48 -3.42 6.79 3.00
C ASN A 48 -2.43 7.96 2.92
N ALA A 49 -2.09 8.41 1.71
CA ALA A 49 -1.22 9.56 1.48
C ALA A 49 -1.76 10.84 2.12
N VAL A 50 -3.05 11.13 1.91
CA VAL A 50 -3.70 12.31 2.49
C VAL A 50 -3.79 12.20 4.02
N HIS A 51 -4.07 11.00 4.55
CA HIS A 51 -4.04 10.78 5.99
C HIS A 51 -2.64 11.06 6.58
N ALA A 52 -1.57 10.52 5.95
CA ALA A 52 -0.21 10.77 6.40
C ALA A 52 0.15 12.27 6.36
N LEU A 53 -0.22 12.98 5.28
CA LEU A 53 -0.05 14.44 5.20
C LEU A 53 -0.74 15.17 6.35
N SER A 54 -1.97 14.76 6.70
CA SER A 54 -2.73 15.37 7.81
C SER A 54 -2.08 15.17 9.19
N LYS A 55 -1.20 14.16 9.30
CA LYS A 55 -0.41 13.86 10.50
C LYS A 55 0.99 14.47 10.45
N GLY A 56 1.30 15.29 9.45
CA GLY A 56 2.58 16.00 9.33
C GLY A 56 3.71 15.20 8.67
N TRP A 57 3.41 14.08 8.00
CA TRP A 57 4.41 13.29 7.28
C TRP A 57 4.81 13.95 5.96
N LYS A 58 6.08 13.81 5.59
CA LYS A 58 6.56 14.09 4.22
C LYS A 58 6.26 12.87 3.35
N VAL A 59 5.23 12.97 2.53
CA VAL A 59 4.72 11.83 1.74
C VAL A 59 5.30 11.82 0.35
N ILE A 60 5.77 10.65 -0.09
CA ILE A 60 6.09 10.32 -1.46
C ILE A 60 5.21 9.13 -1.84
N ALA A 61 4.39 9.28 -2.87
CA ALA A 61 3.48 8.24 -3.33
C ALA A 61 3.64 7.99 -4.83
N PHE A 62 3.34 6.78 -5.26
CA PHE A 62 3.24 6.47 -6.69
C PHE A 62 2.23 5.35 -6.97
N ASP A 63 1.73 5.33 -8.19
CA ASP A 63 0.89 4.28 -8.76
C ASP A 63 1.06 4.26 -10.28
N LEU A 64 0.69 3.16 -10.93
CA LEU A 64 0.62 3.06 -12.39
C LEU A 64 -0.48 3.93 -13.00
N SER A 65 -1.52 4.24 -12.22
CA SER A 65 -2.74 4.89 -12.70
C SER A 65 -2.63 6.42 -12.70
N THR A 66 -2.80 7.01 -13.87
CA THR A 66 -2.99 8.47 -14.01
C THR A 66 -4.30 8.93 -13.36
N GLN A 67 -5.38 8.15 -13.49
CA GLN A 67 -6.67 8.43 -12.87
C GLN A 67 -6.60 8.36 -11.33
N GLY A 68 -5.83 7.40 -10.79
CA GLY A 68 -5.55 7.33 -9.36
C GLY A 68 -4.83 8.58 -8.86
N ARG A 69 -3.77 8.98 -9.57
CA ARG A 69 -3.03 10.22 -9.25
C ARG A 69 -3.92 11.46 -9.27
N GLU A 70 -4.75 11.64 -10.30
CA GLU A 70 -5.64 12.80 -10.39
C GLU A 70 -6.56 12.90 -9.17
N LYS A 71 -7.17 11.79 -8.77
CA LYS A 71 -8.04 11.73 -7.58
C LYS A 71 -7.27 11.92 -6.28
N ALA A 72 -6.07 11.34 -6.17
CA ALA A 72 -5.22 11.51 -4.99
C ALA A 72 -4.81 12.97 -4.78
N VAL A 73 -4.40 13.65 -5.85
CA VAL A 73 -4.05 15.08 -5.81
C VAL A 73 -5.27 15.95 -5.49
N ALA A 74 -6.43 15.66 -6.11
CA ALA A 74 -7.66 16.38 -5.79
C ALA A 74 -8.07 16.20 -4.33
N LEU A 75 -7.98 14.98 -3.79
CA LEU A 75 -8.28 14.68 -2.38
C LEU A 75 -7.35 15.43 -1.42
N ALA A 76 -6.05 15.51 -1.75
CA ALA A 76 -5.09 16.29 -0.97
C ALA A 76 -5.40 17.79 -1.00
N GLN A 77 -5.71 18.33 -2.18
CA GLN A 77 -6.08 19.74 -2.37
C GLN A 77 -7.38 20.11 -1.63
N GLU A 78 -8.39 19.24 -1.62
CA GLU A 78 -9.62 19.43 -0.83
C GLU A 78 -9.33 19.69 0.66
N GLN A 79 -8.21 19.14 1.16
CA GLN A 79 -7.78 19.30 2.57
C GLN A 79 -6.63 20.31 2.75
N GLY A 80 -6.26 21.04 1.70
CA GLY A 80 -5.22 22.07 1.75
C GLY A 80 -3.78 21.55 1.71
N TYR A 81 -3.56 20.29 1.27
CA TYR A 81 -2.23 19.69 1.18
C TYR A 81 -1.69 19.65 -0.25
N ILE A 82 -0.36 19.66 -0.36
CA ILE A 82 0.37 19.37 -1.59
C ILE A 82 0.93 17.95 -1.47
N LEU A 83 0.62 17.10 -2.44
CA LEU A 83 1.03 15.70 -2.46
C LEU A 83 2.07 15.46 -3.55
N ASP A 84 3.27 14.97 -3.21
CA ASP A 84 4.24 14.41 -4.16
C ASP A 84 3.77 13.02 -4.60
N TYR A 85 3.06 12.99 -5.72
CA TYR A 85 2.50 11.78 -6.30
C TYR A 85 2.97 11.59 -7.75
N ARG A 86 3.59 10.44 -8.03
CA ARG A 86 4.15 10.12 -9.34
C ARG A 86 3.38 9.00 -10.01
N VAL A 87 3.20 9.10 -11.34
CA VAL A 87 2.74 7.97 -12.15
C VAL A 87 4.00 7.19 -12.55
N ALA A 88 4.15 6.00 -12.01
CA ALA A 88 5.33 5.17 -12.24
C ALA A 88 5.05 3.69 -12.01
N ASP A 89 5.80 2.84 -12.72
CA ASP A 89 5.91 1.42 -12.45
C ASP A 89 6.88 1.17 -11.29
N ALA A 90 6.57 0.20 -10.43
CA ALA A 90 7.43 -0.19 -9.30
C ALA A 90 8.82 -0.68 -9.73
N GLU A 91 8.97 -1.19 -10.96
CA GLU A 91 10.27 -1.58 -11.51
C GLU A 91 11.15 -0.39 -11.85
N SER A 92 10.58 0.72 -12.29
CA SER A 92 11.30 1.91 -12.77
C SER A 92 11.26 3.09 -11.81
N PHE A 93 10.40 3.04 -10.77
CA PHE A 93 10.30 4.13 -9.80
C PHE A 93 11.62 4.37 -9.08
N GLU A 94 12.05 5.63 -9.01
CA GLU A 94 13.19 6.08 -8.23
C GLU A 94 12.73 7.03 -7.12
N CYS A 95 13.02 6.66 -5.89
CA CYS A 95 12.75 7.52 -4.74
C CYS A 95 13.82 8.62 -4.64
N PRO A 96 13.43 9.92 -4.53
CA PRO A 96 14.41 11.02 -4.53
C PRO A 96 15.22 11.10 -3.24
N ILE A 97 14.80 10.44 -2.19
CA ILE A 97 15.45 10.39 -0.87
C ILE A 97 15.31 8.99 -0.27
N GLU A 98 16.14 8.65 0.71
CA GLU A 98 15.81 7.57 1.63
C GLU A 98 14.66 8.01 2.54
N VAL A 99 13.77 7.07 2.85
CA VAL A 99 12.58 7.31 3.68
C VAL A 99 12.66 6.55 5.00
N GLU A 100 12.08 7.09 6.05
CA GLU A 100 12.04 6.46 7.37
C GLU A 100 10.94 5.40 7.48
N VAL A 101 9.90 5.48 6.63
CA VAL A 101 8.81 4.50 6.62
C VAL A 101 8.47 4.09 5.20
N ILE A 102 8.26 2.79 4.97
CA ILE A 102 7.66 2.28 3.75
C ILE A 102 6.39 1.50 4.09
N VAL A 103 5.31 1.73 3.31
CA VAL A 103 4.02 1.10 3.56
C VAL A 103 3.55 0.36 2.32
N TYR A 104 3.33 -0.92 2.46
CA TYR A 104 2.67 -1.74 1.45
C TYR A 104 1.24 -2.02 1.89
N CYS A 105 0.30 -1.23 1.39
CA CYS A 105 -1.13 -1.41 1.65
C CYS A 105 -1.80 -1.97 0.39
N TYR A 106 -2.07 -3.28 0.39
CA TYR A 106 -2.63 -4.02 -0.74
C TYR A 106 -1.82 -3.93 -2.04
N PHE A 107 -0.49 -3.81 -1.93
CA PHE A 107 0.42 -3.88 -3.06
C PHE A 107 0.56 -5.32 -3.54
N HIS A 108 -0.31 -5.72 -4.48
CA HIS A 108 -0.37 -7.06 -5.03
C HIS A 108 0.24 -7.12 -6.43
N VAL A 109 1.28 -7.93 -6.58
CA VAL A 109 1.97 -8.16 -7.85
C VAL A 109 2.06 -9.66 -8.15
N ALA A 110 2.37 -10.01 -9.40
CA ALA A 110 2.56 -11.40 -9.78
C ALA A 110 3.64 -12.07 -8.91
N LYS A 111 3.47 -13.36 -8.58
CA LYS A 111 4.38 -14.12 -7.71
C LYS A 111 5.84 -14.03 -8.15
N SER A 112 6.08 -14.11 -9.46
CA SER A 112 7.43 -14.01 -10.03
C SER A 112 8.11 -12.64 -9.78
N MET A 113 7.33 -11.57 -9.58
CA MET A 113 7.82 -10.21 -9.40
C MET A 113 7.99 -9.82 -7.91
N LYS A 114 7.29 -10.51 -7.00
CA LYS A 114 7.25 -10.11 -5.58
C LYS A 114 8.64 -9.90 -5.01
N ARG A 115 9.50 -10.93 -5.03
CA ARG A 115 10.82 -10.86 -4.41
C ARG A 115 11.68 -9.71 -4.98
N HIS A 116 11.64 -9.53 -6.30
CA HIS A 116 12.38 -8.48 -6.97
C HIS A 116 11.88 -7.09 -6.57
N LEU A 117 10.57 -6.84 -6.73
CA LEU A 117 9.98 -5.52 -6.48
C LEU A 117 10.05 -5.11 -5.01
N TYR A 118 9.72 -6.01 -4.08
CA TYR A 118 9.83 -5.70 -2.65
C TYR A 118 11.28 -5.41 -2.24
N LYS A 119 12.25 -6.22 -2.69
CA LYS A 119 13.68 -5.95 -2.43
C LYS A 119 14.12 -4.60 -2.98
N ARG A 120 13.71 -4.28 -4.22
CA ARG A 120 14.02 -3.01 -4.86
C ARG A 120 13.43 -1.83 -4.08
N LEU A 121 12.16 -1.87 -3.75
CA LEU A 121 11.51 -0.79 -3.02
C LEU A 121 12.03 -0.65 -1.59
N ASN A 122 12.35 -1.77 -0.92
CA ASN A 122 12.98 -1.76 0.41
C ASN A 122 14.37 -1.10 0.40
N SER A 123 15.05 -1.00 -0.77
CA SER A 123 16.35 -0.30 -0.83
C SER A 123 16.21 1.21 -0.57
N PHE A 124 15.02 1.78 -0.78
CA PHE A 124 14.74 3.19 -0.47
C PHE A 124 14.45 3.44 1.02
N LEU A 125 14.23 2.40 1.81
CA LEU A 125 14.04 2.50 3.26
C LEU A 125 15.39 2.69 3.95
N SER A 126 15.50 3.70 4.81
CA SER A 126 16.69 4.01 5.60
C SER A 126 17.04 2.88 6.56
N GLU A 127 18.27 2.85 7.04
CA GLU A 127 18.66 1.95 8.11
C GLU A 127 17.89 2.31 9.39
N ASN A 128 17.35 1.30 10.08
CA ASN A 128 16.38 1.41 11.17
C ASN A 128 15.00 1.96 10.75
N GLY A 129 14.75 2.11 9.45
CA GLY A 129 13.44 2.49 8.95
C GLY A 129 12.37 1.42 9.19
N VAL A 130 11.12 1.87 9.24
CA VAL A 130 9.96 1.04 9.62
C VAL A 130 9.19 0.58 8.39
N LEU A 131 8.86 -0.71 8.37
CA LEU A 131 7.94 -1.33 7.43
C LEU A 131 6.56 -1.45 8.06
N ILE A 132 5.52 -1.05 7.31
CA ILE A 132 4.11 -1.40 7.56
C ILE A 132 3.61 -2.16 6.34
N PHE A 133 3.03 -3.33 6.54
CA PHE A 133 2.53 -4.18 5.45
C PHE A 133 1.15 -4.75 5.78
N GLU A 134 0.20 -4.58 4.86
CA GLU A 134 -1.06 -5.31 4.83
C GLU A 134 -1.36 -5.78 3.40
N GLY A 135 -1.67 -7.07 3.25
CA GLY A 135 -2.05 -7.67 1.97
C GLY A 135 -2.99 -8.85 2.15
N PHE A 136 -3.77 -9.18 1.12
CA PHE A 136 -4.70 -10.30 1.19
C PHE A 136 -3.97 -11.64 1.32
N SER A 137 -4.45 -12.45 2.28
CA SER A 137 -4.02 -13.84 2.45
C SER A 137 -4.53 -14.74 1.32
N TYR A 138 -3.83 -15.86 1.08
CA TYR A 138 -4.32 -16.95 0.24
C TYR A 138 -5.71 -17.44 0.63
N LYS A 139 -6.11 -17.32 1.91
CA LYS A 139 -7.44 -17.69 2.40
C LYS A 139 -8.55 -16.74 1.96
N ASN A 140 -8.19 -15.54 1.48
CA ASN A 140 -9.18 -14.56 1.03
C ASN A 140 -9.74 -14.86 -0.36
N VAL A 141 -9.07 -15.71 -1.15
CA VAL A 141 -9.53 -16.05 -2.51
C VAL A 141 -10.90 -16.71 -2.45
N GLY A 142 -11.87 -16.13 -3.18
CA GLY A 142 -13.25 -16.61 -3.22
C GLY A 142 -14.18 -16.07 -2.13
N MET A 143 -13.70 -15.23 -1.20
CA MET A 143 -14.56 -14.65 -0.15
C MET A 143 -15.46 -13.51 -0.64
N GLY A 144 -15.16 -12.91 -1.79
CA GLY A 144 -15.97 -11.82 -2.35
C GLY A 144 -15.79 -10.45 -1.67
N SER A 145 -14.94 -10.34 -0.66
CA SER A 145 -14.71 -9.11 0.12
C SER A 145 -13.69 -8.16 -0.51
N GLY A 146 -13.06 -8.55 -1.63
CA GLY A 146 -12.03 -7.80 -2.35
C GLY A 146 -10.76 -8.60 -2.59
N GLY A 147 -9.77 -7.93 -3.13
CA GLY A 147 -8.45 -8.49 -3.42
C GLY A 147 -8.37 -9.33 -4.69
N PRO A 148 -7.16 -9.82 -5.03
CA PRO A 148 -6.94 -10.65 -6.20
C PRO A 148 -7.67 -11.99 -6.11
N GLN A 149 -8.27 -12.44 -7.22
CA GLN A 149 -8.82 -13.77 -7.34
C GLN A 149 -7.75 -14.81 -7.74
N ASN A 150 -6.59 -14.34 -8.20
CA ASN A 150 -5.43 -15.18 -8.42
C ASN A 150 -4.64 -15.36 -7.12
N LYS A 151 -4.59 -16.58 -6.59
CA LYS A 151 -3.89 -16.93 -5.36
C LYS A 151 -2.41 -16.55 -5.40
N ASP A 152 -1.76 -16.61 -6.56
CA ASP A 152 -0.35 -16.24 -6.71
C ASP A 152 -0.06 -14.75 -6.44
N MET A 153 -1.07 -13.90 -6.49
CA MET A 153 -0.95 -12.50 -6.12
C MET A 153 -1.20 -12.25 -4.61
N CYS A 154 -1.82 -13.20 -3.91
CA CYS A 154 -2.05 -13.13 -2.47
C CYS A 154 -0.80 -13.60 -1.69
N PHE A 155 -0.87 -13.59 -0.37
CA PHE A 155 0.29 -13.84 0.51
C PHE A 155 0.03 -14.96 1.52
N SER A 156 1.11 -15.61 1.97
CA SER A 156 1.18 -16.36 3.23
C SER A 156 2.12 -15.66 4.22
N THR A 157 2.01 -16.01 5.49
CA THR A 157 2.92 -15.49 6.53
C THR A 157 4.38 -15.86 6.21
N GLN A 158 4.63 -17.09 5.74
CA GLN A 158 5.97 -17.55 5.38
C GLN A 158 6.53 -16.75 4.19
N GLU A 159 5.71 -16.46 3.18
CA GLU A 159 6.14 -15.67 2.03
C GLU A 159 6.50 -14.25 2.45
N VAL A 160 5.65 -13.58 3.25
CA VAL A 160 5.93 -12.22 3.73
C VAL A 160 7.17 -12.18 4.62
N GLN A 161 7.36 -13.17 5.49
CA GLN A 161 8.60 -13.31 6.27
C GLN A 161 9.84 -13.42 5.37
N GLY A 162 9.73 -14.15 4.26
CA GLY A 162 10.81 -14.29 3.26
C GLY A 162 11.11 -13.01 2.48
N LEU A 163 10.09 -12.17 2.22
CA LEU A 163 10.26 -10.88 1.52
C LEU A 163 11.06 -9.86 2.34
N PHE A 164 11.04 -9.97 3.66
CA PHE A 164 11.70 -9.06 4.60
C PHE A 164 12.75 -9.77 5.48
N SER A 165 13.35 -10.85 4.96
CA SER A 165 14.33 -11.68 5.69
C SER A 165 15.64 -10.96 6.00
N ASP A 166 15.91 -9.83 5.36
CA ASP A 166 17.06 -8.94 5.56
C ASP A 166 16.82 -7.83 6.59
N PHE A 167 15.62 -7.75 7.15
CA PHE A 167 15.28 -6.81 8.20
C PHE A 167 15.78 -7.30 9.58
N LYS A 168 16.17 -6.38 10.46
CA LYS A 168 16.62 -6.68 11.83
C LYS A 168 15.55 -7.40 12.64
N ALA A 169 14.31 -6.96 12.49
CA ALA A 169 13.16 -7.55 13.14
C ALA A 169 11.90 -7.43 12.26
N VAL A 170 11.16 -8.53 12.13
CA VAL A 170 9.86 -8.53 11.44
C VAL A 170 8.89 -9.41 12.22
N LYS A 171 7.74 -8.84 12.58
CA LYS A 171 6.59 -9.57 13.10
C LYS A 171 5.58 -9.73 11.96
N VAL A 172 5.21 -10.96 11.64
CA VAL A 172 4.22 -11.30 10.59
C VAL A 172 3.11 -12.13 11.21
N TRP A 173 1.85 -11.79 10.89
CA TRP A 173 0.69 -12.60 11.32
C TRP A 173 -0.41 -12.59 10.28
N GLU A 174 -1.29 -13.56 10.36
CA GLU A 174 -2.49 -13.68 9.55
C GLU A 174 -3.71 -13.40 10.43
N GLU A 175 -4.67 -12.66 9.92
CA GLU A 175 -5.82 -12.19 10.69
C GLU A 175 -7.08 -12.15 9.83
N LYS A 176 -8.22 -12.47 10.44
CA LYS A 176 -9.54 -12.27 9.84
C LYS A 176 -10.09 -10.93 10.30
N ILE A 177 -10.41 -10.06 9.35
CA ILE A 177 -10.91 -8.70 9.60
C ILE A 177 -12.23 -8.47 8.90
N LYS A 178 -12.90 -7.37 9.25
CA LYS A 178 -14.08 -6.88 8.53
C LYS A 178 -13.72 -5.59 7.79
N LEU A 179 -13.69 -5.67 6.47
CA LEU A 179 -13.44 -4.51 5.60
C LEU A 179 -14.68 -3.64 5.47
N GLN A 180 -14.48 -2.34 5.51
CA GLN A 180 -15.48 -1.29 5.23
C GLN A 180 -14.83 -0.16 4.44
N GLU A 181 -14.10 -0.51 3.39
CA GLU A 181 -13.23 0.37 2.60
C GLU A 181 -13.79 0.51 1.17
N GLY A 182 -14.91 1.20 1.02
CA GLY A 182 -15.55 1.44 -0.27
C GLY A 182 -16.19 0.21 -0.92
N GLU A 183 -16.42 0.32 -2.24
CA GLU A 183 -17.15 -0.71 -3.01
C GLU A 183 -16.35 -2.01 -3.18
N TYR A 184 -15.01 -1.89 -3.30
CA TYR A 184 -14.14 -3.01 -3.65
C TYR A 184 -13.49 -3.72 -2.47
N HIS A 185 -13.57 -3.16 -1.26
CA HIS A 185 -13.09 -3.77 -0.02
C HIS A 185 -14.21 -3.74 1.02
N ASN A 186 -15.10 -4.74 0.99
CA ASN A 186 -16.26 -4.80 1.89
C ASN A 186 -16.59 -6.23 2.29
N GLY A 187 -16.76 -6.46 3.59
CA GLY A 187 -17.08 -7.77 4.15
C GLY A 187 -15.94 -8.42 4.91
N GLU A 188 -16.10 -9.69 5.29
CA GLU A 188 -15.06 -10.45 6.00
C GLU A 188 -13.91 -10.81 5.06
N ALA A 189 -12.69 -10.58 5.51
CA ALA A 189 -11.48 -10.84 4.73
C ALA A 189 -10.37 -11.46 5.59
N TRP A 190 -9.51 -12.26 4.96
CA TRP A 190 -8.26 -12.72 5.54
C TRP A 190 -7.10 -11.89 5.00
N VAL A 191 -6.33 -11.31 5.89
CA VAL A 191 -5.15 -10.50 5.56
C VAL A 191 -3.89 -11.04 6.22
N ILE A 192 -2.74 -10.75 5.61
CA ILE A 192 -1.43 -10.86 6.24
C ILE A 192 -1.01 -9.45 6.60
N ARG A 193 -0.57 -9.26 7.83
CA ARG A 193 0.00 -8.01 8.35
C ARG A 193 1.45 -8.22 8.75
N ALA A 194 2.27 -7.20 8.57
CA ALA A 194 3.61 -7.20 9.12
C ALA A 194 4.04 -5.79 9.55
N ILE A 195 4.85 -5.76 10.60
CA ILE A 195 5.62 -4.60 11.05
C ILE A 195 7.07 -5.06 11.16
N GLY A 196 7.98 -4.25 10.64
CA GLY A 196 9.40 -4.57 10.67
C GLY A 196 10.29 -3.34 10.85
N THR A 197 11.55 -3.60 11.19
CA THR A 197 12.64 -2.61 11.24
C THR A 197 13.80 -3.12 10.40
N LYS A 198 14.25 -2.30 9.45
CA LYS A 198 15.37 -2.61 8.56
C LYS A 198 16.72 -2.56 9.27
#